data_86b9901af707b3b66603227185009222
#
_entry.id   86b9901af707b3b66603227185009222
#
_cell.length_a   1.000
_cell.length_b   1.000
_cell.length_c   1.000
_cell.angle_alpha   90.00
_cell.angle_beta   90.00
_cell.angle_gamma   90.00
#
_symmetry.space_group_name_H-M   'P 1'
#
loop_
_entity.id
_entity.type
_entity.pdbx_description
1 polymer ?
#
loop_
_entity_poly.entity_id
_entity_poly.type
_entity_poly.pdbx_seq_one_letter_code
_entity_poly.pdbx_strand_id
1 'polypeptide(L)'
;MPEGEARGYGDKNFVAMMYAKVVCVQLISMLGYDLLFQDVDVVWYTNPLEYFQNSKNEFYDFDMYFQDDGARSTRFGPLSANSGFYFVRNNKKTRYLFTSLLYAGDIIIETDSHQHALVQLLNEHSSYFGLRVKVLDRDSHGINFPGGWHYHRKKDLMKKIMKEEVTPYIFHMSWTHNKDNKIKFFQQMGEWYLNDKCINKSKKYILKNTDGDDTDSSASLKNPCCLKEPQIKCHYRDKPSKIPCKKSDPIDKGRPSFW
;
A
#
# COMPACT_ATOMS: atom_id res chain seq x y z
N MET A 1 -14.36 2.25 14.42
CA MET A 1 -13.65 1.14 13.74
C MET A 1 -14.50 -0.11 13.83
N PRO A 2 -14.67 -0.89 12.77
CA PRO A 2 -15.40 -2.16 12.85
C PRO A 2 -14.69 -3.13 13.80
N GLU A 3 -15.47 -3.93 14.54
CA GLU A 3 -14.92 -4.87 15.54
C GLU A 3 -14.37 -6.16 14.91
N GLY A 4 -14.72 -6.46 13.67
CA GLY A 4 -14.34 -7.69 12.97
C GLY A 4 -13.41 -7.47 11.78
N GLU A 5 -12.75 -8.55 11.32
CA GLU A 5 -11.99 -8.55 10.08
C GLU A 5 -12.93 -8.51 8.86
N ALA A 6 -12.50 -7.83 7.80
CA ALA A 6 -13.12 -7.95 6.49
C ALA A 6 -12.88 -9.38 5.93
N ARG A 7 -13.94 -10.02 5.47
CA ARG A 7 -13.86 -11.35 4.85
C ARG A 7 -13.49 -11.28 3.37
N GLY A 8 -13.73 -10.13 2.76
CA GLY A 8 -13.45 -9.87 1.36
C GLY A 8 -13.63 -8.41 0.99
N TYR A 9 -13.26 -8.07 -0.23
CA TYR A 9 -13.49 -6.74 -0.80
C TYR A 9 -15.01 -6.47 -0.87
N GLY A 10 -15.42 -5.27 -0.42
CA GLY A 10 -16.82 -4.82 -0.49
C GLY A 10 -17.72 -5.33 0.64
N ASP A 11 -17.23 -6.14 1.57
CA ASP A 11 -18.06 -6.49 2.72
C ASP A 11 -18.24 -5.30 3.69
N LYS A 12 -19.22 -5.41 4.57
CA LYS A 12 -19.58 -4.35 5.54
C LYS A 12 -18.38 -3.82 6.35
N ASN A 13 -17.51 -4.73 6.81
CA ASN A 13 -16.34 -4.36 7.60
C ASN A 13 -15.29 -3.67 6.72
N PHE A 14 -15.14 -4.14 5.47
CA PHE A 14 -14.25 -3.50 4.50
C PHE A 14 -14.70 -2.06 4.21
N VAL A 15 -15.99 -1.85 3.87
CA VAL A 15 -16.53 -0.51 3.57
C VAL A 15 -16.39 0.43 4.78
N ALA A 16 -16.72 -0.05 5.98
CA ALA A 16 -16.53 0.73 7.20
C ALA A 16 -15.06 1.11 7.44
N MET A 17 -14.12 0.20 7.14
CA MET A 17 -12.70 0.45 7.23
C MET A 17 -12.22 1.45 6.17
N MET A 18 -12.77 1.39 4.96
CA MET A 18 -12.48 2.36 3.89
C MET A 18 -12.94 3.77 4.27
N TYR A 19 -14.11 3.90 4.89
CA TYR A 19 -14.57 5.20 5.40
C TYR A 19 -13.72 5.70 6.58
N ALA A 20 -13.33 4.81 7.49
CA ALA A 20 -12.45 5.17 8.61
C ALA A 20 -11.10 5.72 8.14
N LYS A 21 -10.52 5.21 7.02
CA LYS A 21 -9.32 5.78 6.40
C LYS A 21 -9.54 7.24 6.01
N VAL A 22 -10.68 7.54 5.37
CA VAL A 22 -11.02 8.92 4.95
C VAL A 22 -11.09 9.85 6.17
N VAL A 23 -11.76 9.41 7.23
CA VAL A 23 -11.88 10.19 8.49
C VAL A 23 -10.49 10.47 9.08
N CYS A 24 -9.64 9.45 9.20
CA CYS A 24 -8.28 9.61 9.75
C CYS A 24 -7.44 10.60 8.93
N VAL A 25 -7.47 10.48 7.61
CA VAL A 25 -6.71 11.37 6.71
C VAL A 25 -7.22 12.81 6.80
N GLN A 26 -8.55 13.01 6.83
CA GLN A 26 -9.13 14.34 7.00
C GLN A 26 -8.71 14.98 8.32
N LEU A 27 -8.75 14.25 9.43
CA LEU A 27 -8.33 14.78 10.74
C LEU A 27 -6.86 15.24 10.71
N ILE A 28 -5.95 14.44 10.12
CA ILE A 28 -4.54 14.82 9.98
C ILE A 28 -4.39 16.04 9.06
N SER A 29 -5.11 16.06 7.95
CA SER A 29 -5.12 17.19 7.00
C SER A 29 -5.53 18.50 7.68
N MET A 30 -6.53 18.46 8.57
CA MET A 30 -6.99 19.63 9.32
C MET A 30 -5.96 20.16 10.32
N LEU A 31 -5.04 19.32 10.78
CA LEU A 31 -3.91 19.75 11.66
C LEU A 31 -2.82 20.54 10.92
N GLY A 32 -2.88 20.59 9.57
CA GLY A 32 -1.95 21.39 8.78
C GLY A 32 -0.66 20.68 8.37
N TYR A 33 -0.55 19.38 8.57
CA TYR A 33 0.65 18.61 8.21
C TYR A 33 0.56 18.05 6.79
N ASP A 34 1.71 18.02 6.11
CA ASP A 34 1.91 17.13 4.98
C ASP A 34 1.79 15.68 5.47
N LEU A 35 1.27 14.78 4.64
CA LEU A 35 1.11 13.40 5.04
C LEU A 35 1.53 12.42 3.94
N LEU A 36 2.12 11.31 4.36
CA LEU A 36 2.28 10.11 3.55
C LEU A 36 1.34 9.04 4.09
N PHE A 37 0.39 8.63 3.27
CA PHE A 37 -0.51 7.52 3.59
C PHE A 37 -0.02 6.25 2.93
N GLN A 38 -0.10 5.14 3.66
CA GLN A 38 0.14 3.81 3.11
C GLN A 38 -0.78 2.75 3.72
N ASP A 39 -1.10 1.75 2.91
CA ASP A 39 -1.71 0.50 3.35
C ASP A 39 -0.65 -0.42 3.99
N VAL A 40 -1.10 -1.41 4.76
CA VAL A 40 -0.23 -2.33 5.50
C VAL A 40 0.50 -3.35 4.63
N ASP A 41 0.18 -3.42 3.35
CA ASP A 41 0.78 -4.31 2.35
C ASP A 41 1.80 -3.59 1.44
N VAL A 42 2.44 -2.57 1.98
CA VAL A 42 3.54 -1.82 1.36
C VAL A 42 4.86 -2.14 2.07
N VAL A 43 5.88 -2.49 1.29
CA VAL A 43 7.27 -2.67 1.75
C VAL A 43 8.10 -1.48 1.33
N TRP A 44 8.93 -0.94 2.21
CA TRP A 44 9.89 0.12 1.92
C TRP A 44 11.28 -0.48 1.73
N TYR A 45 11.94 -0.15 0.63
CA TYR A 45 13.34 -0.46 0.37
C TYR A 45 14.24 0.75 0.61
N THR A 46 13.73 1.94 0.30
CA THR A 46 14.37 3.22 0.59
C THR A 46 13.33 4.22 1.10
N ASN A 47 13.79 5.36 1.62
CA ASN A 47 12.87 6.38 2.16
C ASN A 47 12.12 7.11 1.03
N PRO A 48 10.81 6.90 0.84
CA PRO A 48 10.06 7.54 -0.23
C PRO A 48 9.91 9.06 -0.03
N LEU A 49 10.09 9.59 1.19
CA LEU A 49 10.03 11.02 1.44
C LEU A 49 11.14 11.79 0.70
N GLU A 50 12.28 11.16 0.45
CA GLU A 50 13.37 11.75 -0.33
C GLU A 50 12.91 12.11 -1.75
N TYR A 51 12.04 11.29 -2.34
CA TYR A 51 11.46 11.59 -3.65
C TYR A 51 10.53 12.80 -3.61
N PHE A 52 9.64 12.87 -2.62
CA PHE A 52 8.63 13.92 -2.53
C PHE A 52 9.18 15.26 -2.05
N GLN A 53 10.23 15.25 -1.24
CA GLN A 53 10.84 16.44 -0.68
C GLN A 53 11.99 17.02 -1.52
N ASN A 54 12.42 16.32 -2.56
CA ASN A 54 13.49 16.78 -3.44
C ASN A 54 13.00 17.90 -4.37
N SER A 55 13.36 19.14 -4.06
CA SER A 55 13.01 20.33 -4.84
C SER A 55 13.60 20.35 -6.26
N LYS A 56 14.58 19.49 -6.56
CA LYS A 56 15.16 19.32 -7.89
C LYS A 56 14.37 18.34 -8.76
N ASN A 57 13.40 17.62 -8.18
CA ASN A 57 12.54 16.74 -8.94
C ASN A 57 11.62 17.57 -9.83
N GLU A 58 11.55 17.26 -11.12
CA GLU A 58 10.67 17.92 -12.09
C GLU A 58 9.19 17.89 -11.69
N PHE A 59 8.81 16.93 -10.84
CA PHE A 59 7.44 16.78 -10.32
C PHE A 59 7.28 17.35 -8.90
N TYR A 60 8.22 18.17 -8.40
CA TYR A 60 8.17 18.69 -7.03
C TYR A 60 6.92 19.54 -6.75
N ASP A 61 6.41 20.28 -7.72
CA ASP A 61 5.35 21.26 -7.55
C ASP A 61 3.91 20.71 -7.52
N PHE A 62 3.70 19.39 -7.41
CA PHE A 62 2.36 18.85 -7.33
C PHE A 62 1.82 18.91 -5.89
N ASP A 63 0.50 19.10 -5.76
CA ASP A 63 -0.20 19.10 -4.47
C ASP A 63 -0.31 17.69 -3.89
N MET A 64 -0.46 16.68 -4.76
CA MET A 64 -0.63 15.27 -4.39
C MET A 64 0.09 14.34 -5.36
N TYR A 65 0.56 13.21 -4.82
CA TYR A 65 1.21 12.15 -5.58
C TYR A 65 0.58 10.81 -5.22
N PHE A 66 0.12 10.07 -6.19
CA PHE A 66 -0.47 8.75 -6.00
C PHE A 66 0.34 7.70 -6.72
N GLN A 67 0.50 6.53 -6.10
CA GLN A 67 0.94 5.37 -6.84
C GLN A 67 -0.04 5.06 -7.96
N ASP A 68 0.47 4.67 -9.13
CA ASP A 68 -0.38 4.23 -10.25
C ASP A 68 -1.05 2.91 -9.91
N ASP A 69 -2.39 2.90 -9.85
CA ASP A 69 -3.17 1.69 -9.63
C ASP A 69 -3.05 0.69 -10.79
N GLY A 70 -2.65 1.15 -11.97
CA GLY A 70 -2.41 0.34 -13.16
C GLY A 70 -3.66 -0.13 -13.88
N ALA A 71 -4.84 0.04 -13.34
CA ALA A 71 -6.08 -0.21 -14.05
C ALA A 71 -6.31 0.87 -15.13
N ARG A 72 -6.64 0.45 -16.34
CA ARG A 72 -6.84 1.35 -17.50
C ARG A 72 -8.27 1.33 -18.01
N SER A 73 -9.22 1.03 -17.14
CA SER A 73 -10.65 1.13 -17.46
C SER A 73 -11.16 2.57 -17.24
N THR A 74 -12.25 2.93 -17.90
CA THR A 74 -12.93 4.23 -17.75
C THR A 74 -13.34 4.51 -16.30
N ARG A 75 -13.59 3.47 -15.50
CA ARG A 75 -13.92 3.57 -14.07
C ARG A 75 -12.83 4.25 -13.25
N PHE A 76 -11.57 4.15 -13.66
CA PHE A 76 -10.41 4.71 -12.96
C PHE A 76 -9.73 5.82 -13.76
N GLY A 77 -10.28 6.18 -14.91
CA GLY A 77 -9.72 7.22 -15.76
C GLY A 77 -10.13 8.64 -15.34
N PRO A 78 -9.37 9.65 -15.77
CA PRO A 78 -8.04 9.56 -16.37
C PRO A 78 -6.94 9.35 -15.33
N LEU A 79 -7.19 9.62 -14.04
CA LEU A 79 -6.25 9.49 -12.94
C LEU A 79 -6.38 8.12 -12.28
N SER A 80 -5.59 7.14 -12.72
CA SER A 80 -5.55 5.80 -12.12
C SER A 80 -4.81 5.82 -10.77
N ALA A 81 -5.35 6.57 -9.81
CA ALA A 81 -4.75 6.81 -8.50
C ALA A 81 -5.05 5.66 -7.54
N ASN A 82 -4.01 5.05 -6.95
CA ASN A 82 -4.15 4.04 -5.92
C ASN A 82 -4.26 4.72 -4.55
N SER A 83 -5.34 4.45 -3.83
CA SER A 83 -5.61 5.02 -2.50
C SER A 83 -4.85 4.33 -1.36
N GLY A 84 -4.02 3.34 -1.66
CA GLY A 84 -3.20 2.61 -0.69
C GLY A 84 -1.77 3.11 -0.54
N PHE A 85 -1.31 4.02 -1.42
CA PHE A 85 -0.04 4.72 -1.25
C PHE A 85 -0.09 6.08 -1.96
N TYR A 86 0.00 7.16 -1.18
CA TYR A 86 0.01 8.52 -1.70
C TYR A 86 0.65 9.52 -0.72
N PHE A 87 1.22 10.60 -1.29
CA PHE A 87 1.75 11.73 -0.54
C PHE A 87 0.91 12.99 -0.82
N VAL A 88 0.70 13.81 0.21
CA VAL A 88 -0.11 15.04 0.18
C VAL A 88 0.66 16.19 0.78
N ARG A 89 0.76 17.29 0.05
CA ARG A 89 1.15 18.60 0.60
C ARG A 89 -0.06 19.29 1.18
N ASN A 90 0.02 19.71 2.43
CA ASN A 90 -1.12 20.37 3.07
C ASN A 90 -1.30 21.79 2.53
N ASN A 91 -2.42 22.04 1.91
CA ASN A 91 -2.85 23.35 1.46
C ASN A 91 -4.39 23.45 1.39
N LYS A 92 -4.90 24.61 1.01
CA LYS A 92 -6.37 24.83 0.93
C LYS A 92 -7.07 23.87 -0.04
N LYS A 93 -6.43 23.51 -1.18
CA LYS A 93 -7.02 22.63 -2.20
C LYS A 93 -7.10 21.18 -1.70
N THR A 94 -6.02 20.70 -1.08
CA THR A 94 -5.96 19.32 -0.55
C THR A 94 -6.90 19.14 0.64
N ARG A 95 -6.99 20.13 1.55
CA ARG A 95 -7.99 20.12 2.63
C ARG A 95 -9.43 20.10 2.09
N TYR A 96 -9.70 20.88 1.03
CA TYR A 96 -11.02 20.90 0.39
C TYR A 96 -11.34 19.54 -0.24
N LEU A 97 -10.39 18.91 -0.95
CA LEU A 97 -10.57 17.57 -1.49
C LEU A 97 -10.95 16.55 -0.40
N PHE A 98 -10.20 16.50 0.70
CA PHE A 98 -10.50 15.53 1.78
C PHE A 98 -11.81 15.84 2.51
N THR A 99 -12.20 17.11 2.61
CA THR A 99 -13.52 17.49 3.08
C THR A 99 -14.62 16.97 2.14
N SER A 100 -14.47 17.15 0.83
CA SER A 100 -15.40 16.62 -0.17
C SER A 100 -15.47 15.09 -0.10
N LEU A 101 -14.34 14.41 0.06
CA LEU A 101 -14.28 12.95 0.17
C LEU A 101 -14.96 12.45 1.46
N LEU A 102 -14.87 13.19 2.57
CA LEU A 102 -15.59 12.87 3.80
C LEU A 102 -17.11 12.92 3.61
N TYR A 103 -17.60 13.89 2.83
CA TYR A 103 -19.02 14.01 2.51
C TYR A 103 -19.51 13.05 1.42
N ALA A 104 -18.60 12.37 0.70
CA ALA A 104 -18.93 11.38 -0.33
C ALA A 104 -19.16 9.97 0.23
N GLY A 105 -19.67 9.86 1.46
CA GLY A 105 -19.90 8.57 2.14
C GLY A 105 -20.90 7.67 1.43
N ASP A 106 -21.92 8.23 0.79
CA ASP A 106 -22.89 7.53 -0.05
C ASP A 106 -22.21 6.85 -1.26
N ILE A 107 -21.34 7.56 -1.96
CA ILE A 107 -20.56 7.01 -3.08
C ILE A 107 -19.64 5.89 -2.60
N ILE A 108 -19.03 6.04 -1.43
CA ILE A 108 -18.16 5.00 -0.86
C ILE A 108 -18.97 3.73 -0.55
N ILE A 109 -20.18 3.87 -0.04
CA ILE A 109 -21.09 2.74 0.24
C ILE A 109 -21.56 2.08 -1.05
N GLU A 110 -21.95 2.87 -2.05
CA GLU A 110 -22.45 2.36 -3.34
C GLU A 110 -21.37 1.64 -4.14
N THR A 111 -20.13 2.11 -4.06
CA THR A 111 -18.99 1.57 -4.85
C THR A 111 -18.12 0.60 -4.07
N ASP A 112 -18.46 0.28 -2.82
CA ASP A 112 -17.70 -0.58 -1.90
C ASP A 112 -16.28 -0.10 -1.58
N SER A 113 -15.87 1.10 -2.05
CA SER A 113 -14.50 1.58 -1.87
C SER A 113 -14.37 3.10 -1.97
N HIS A 114 -13.64 3.68 -1.02
CA HIS A 114 -13.29 5.10 -1.06
C HIS A 114 -12.40 5.47 -2.27
N GLN A 115 -11.72 4.51 -2.89
CA GLN A 115 -10.86 4.79 -4.06
C GLN A 115 -11.68 5.30 -5.26
N HIS A 116 -12.88 4.79 -5.46
CA HIS A 116 -13.74 5.26 -6.56
C HIS A 116 -14.19 6.73 -6.33
N ALA A 117 -14.67 7.02 -5.13
CA ALA A 117 -15.02 8.39 -4.75
C ALA A 117 -13.81 9.34 -4.86
N LEU A 118 -12.64 8.89 -4.39
CA LEU A 118 -11.42 9.66 -4.47
C LEU A 118 -11.04 9.97 -5.93
N VAL A 119 -11.01 8.98 -6.82
CA VAL A 119 -10.63 9.19 -8.24
C VAL A 119 -11.60 10.15 -8.92
N GLN A 120 -12.89 10.04 -8.66
CA GLN A 120 -13.91 10.96 -9.18
C GLN A 120 -13.65 12.38 -8.71
N LEU A 121 -13.45 12.59 -7.41
CA LEU A 121 -13.17 13.90 -6.82
C LEU A 121 -11.82 14.47 -7.25
N LEU A 122 -10.79 13.65 -7.47
CA LEU A 122 -9.52 14.11 -8.02
C LEU A 122 -9.70 14.75 -9.40
N ASN A 123 -10.54 14.16 -10.27
CA ASN A 123 -10.83 14.72 -11.57
C ASN A 123 -11.59 16.05 -11.47
N GLU A 124 -12.60 16.10 -10.62
CA GLU A 124 -13.39 17.30 -10.36
C GLU A 124 -12.51 18.43 -9.80
N HIS A 125 -11.77 18.16 -8.73
CA HIS A 125 -10.92 19.15 -8.07
C HIS A 125 -9.75 19.63 -8.95
N SER A 126 -9.21 18.75 -9.80
CA SER A 126 -8.21 19.17 -10.78
C SER A 126 -8.79 20.11 -11.83
N SER A 127 -10.00 19.82 -12.30
CA SER A 127 -10.66 20.59 -13.35
C SER A 127 -11.17 21.96 -12.87
N TYR A 128 -11.83 21.99 -11.70
CA TYR A 128 -12.51 23.20 -11.23
C TYR A 128 -11.69 24.03 -10.24
N PHE A 129 -10.84 23.39 -9.43
CA PHE A 129 -10.14 24.08 -8.34
C PHE A 129 -8.63 24.10 -8.52
N GLY A 130 -8.14 23.61 -9.66
CA GLY A 130 -6.71 23.64 -10.00
C GLY A 130 -5.85 22.82 -9.06
N LEU A 131 -6.39 21.71 -8.50
CA LEU A 131 -5.60 20.73 -7.74
C LEU A 131 -4.61 20.06 -8.68
N ARG A 132 -3.32 20.05 -8.31
CA ARG A 132 -2.26 19.46 -9.12
C ARG A 132 -1.97 18.05 -8.60
N VAL A 133 -2.34 17.03 -9.39
CA VAL A 133 -2.21 15.62 -9.05
C VAL A 133 -1.20 14.94 -9.96
N LYS A 134 -0.23 14.24 -9.40
CA LYS A 134 0.71 13.39 -10.11
C LYS A 134 0.43 11.94 -9.81
N VAL A 135 0.13 11.15 -10.81
CA VAL A 135 0.17 9.68 -10.72
C VAL A 135 1.59 9.23 -11.05
N LEU A 136 2.21 8.55 -10.09
CA LEU A 136 3.60 8.08 -10.16
C LEU A 136 3.68 6.90 -11.12
N ASP A 137 4.57 7.01 -12.10
CA ASP A 137 4.78 5.93 -13.04
C ASP A 137 5.35 4.68 -12.33
N ARG A 138 4.81 3.54 -12.68
CA ARG A 138 5.23 2.26 -12.13
C ARG A 138 6.28 1.52 -12.98
N ASP A 139 6.50 1.92 -14.23
CA ASP A 139 7.28 1.13 -15.21
C ASP A 139 8.33 1.90 -16.01
N SER A 140 8.15 3.18 -16.36
CA SER A 140 8.85 3.80 -17.49
C SER A 140 10.10 4.61 -17.16
N HIS A 141 10.26 5.13 -15.95
CA HIS A 141 11.43 5.96 -15.57
C HIS A 141 12.16 5.44 -14.33
N GLY A 142 12.53 4.19 -14.36
CA GLY A 142 13.01 3.48 -13.18
C GLY A 142 11.83 2.88 -12.41
N ILE A 143 12.07 1.74 -11.79
CA ILE A 143 11.06 1.03 -11.00
C ILE A 143 11.04 1.65 -9.62
N ASN A 144 10.42 2.85 -9.50
CA ASN A 144 10.45 3.61 -8.26
C ASN A 144 9.29 3.24 -7.31
N PHE A 145 8.07 3.07 -7.85
CA PHE A 145 6.87 2.82 -7.07
C PHE A 145 6.06 1.63 -7.61
N PRO A 146 6.67 0.42 -7.71
CA PRO A 146 6.00 -0.75 -8.24
C PRO A 146 4.80 -1.17 -7.39
N GLY A 147 3.72 -1.56 -8.07
CA GLY A 147 2.47 -2.01 -7.45
C GLY A 147 1.30 -1.87 -8.41
N GLY A 148 0.07 -1.86 -7.86
CA GLY A 148 -1.15 -1.73 -8.65
C GLY A 148 -1.50 -2.97 -9.45
N TRP A 149 -2.38 -2.82 -10.41
CA TRP A 149 -3.01 -3.88 -11.22
C TRP A 149 -2.06 -5.01 -11.58
N HIS A 150 -2.18 -6.13 -10.85
CA HIS A 150 -1.42 -7.37 -11.07
C HIS A 150 0.09 -7.20 -11.31
N TYR A 151 0.72 -6.19 -10.71
CA TYR A 151 2.15 -5.92 -10.87
C TYR A 151 3.01 -7.12 -10.46
N HIS A 152 2.63 -7.78 -9.38
CA HIS A 152 3.27 -9.00 -8.87
C HIS A 152 3.31 -10.18 -9.88
N ARG A 153 2.54 -10.12 -10.98
CA ARG A 153 2.59 -11.09 -12.09
C ARG A 153 3.76 -10.85 -13.04
N LYS A 154 4.41 -9.69 -13.00
CA LYS A 154 5.57 -9.37 -13.83
C LYS A 154 6.80 -10.10 -13.29
N LYS A 155 6.91 -11.40 -13.61
CA LYS A 155 7.87 -12.33 -13.00
C LYS A 155 9.32 -11.83 -13.09
N ASP A 156 9.73 -11.31 -14.23
CA ASP A 156 11.13 -10.87 -14.43
C ASP A 156 11.44 -9.61 -13.62
N LEU A 157 10.49 -8.69 -13.53
CA LEU A 157 10.65 -7.49 -12.73
C LEU A 157 10.69 -7.82 -11.22
N MET A 158 9.79 -8.71 -10.77
CA MET A 158 9.81 -9.20 -9.40
C MET A 158 11.12 -9.93 -9.06
N LYS A 159 11.69 -10.68 -9.99
CA LYS A 159 13.02 -11.31 -9.81
C LYS A 159 14.12 -10.26 -9.63
N LYS A 160 14.10 -9.17 -10.40
CA LYS A 160 15.08 -8.08 -10.27
C LYS A 160 15.02 -7.42 -8.89
N ILE A 161 13.82 -7.16 -8.38
CA ILE A 161 13.64 -6.62 -7.03
C ILE A 161 14.16 -7.62 -5.98
N MET A 162 13.77 -8.90 -6.06
CA MET A 162 14.21 -9.93 -5.11
C MET A 162 15.73 -10.17 -5.11
N LYS A 163 16.40 -9.93 -6.24
CA LYS A 163 17.87 -10.05 -6.38
C LYS A 163 18.61 -8.75 -6.08
N GLU A 164 17.88 -7.69 -5.73
CA GLU A 164 18.44 -6.37 -5.47
C GLU A 164 19.15 -5.76 -6.70
N GLU A 165 18.80 -6.24 -7.92
CA GLU A 165 19.25 -5.65 -9.18
C GLU A 165 18.59 -4.29 -9.43
N VAL A 166 17.45 -4.05 -8.79
CA VAL A 166 16.69 -2.80 -8.77
C VAL A 166 16.19 -2.57 -7.35
N THR A 167 16.42 -1.37 -6.84
CA THR A 167 15.95 -0.94 -5.51
C THR A 167 14.89 0.15 -5.66
N PRO A 168 13.60 -0.19 -5.64
CA PRO A 168 12.52 0.80 -5.65
C PRO A 168 12.44 1.55 -4.32
N TYR A 169 11.68 2.64 -4.26
CA TYR A 169 11.32 3.24 -2.97
C TYR A 169 10.41 2.30 -2.18
N ILE A 170 9.38 1.78 -2.82
CA ILE A 170 8.42 0.87 -2.21
C ILE A 170 8.01 -0.25 -3.16
N PHE A 171 7.45 -1.33 -2.63
CA PHE A 171 6.62 -2.28 -3.36
C PHE A 171 5.27 -2.43 -2.67
N HIS A 172 4.18 -2.30 -3.42
CA HIS A 172 2.82 -2.42 -2.91
C HIS A 172 2.14 -3.67 -3.47
N MET A 173 1.78 -4.60 -2.59
CA MET A 173 1.10 -5.85 -2.92
C MET A 173 -0.41 -5.67 -3.02
N SER A 174 -0.85 -4.74 -3.85
CA SER A 174 -2.27 -4.53 -4.17
C SER A 174 -2.80 -5.58 -5.16
N TRP A 175 -4.12 -5.63 -5.38
CA TRP A 175 -4.74 -6.49 -6.38
C TRP A 175 -4.47 -8.00 -6.21
N THR A 176 -4.42 -8.47 -4.98
CA THR A 176 -4.44 -9.89 -4.62
C THR A 176 -5.80 -10.30 -4.08
N HIS A 177 -6.13 -11.57 -4.24
CA HIS A 177 -7.46 -12.06 -3.93
C HIS A 177 -7.78 -12.06 -2.43
N ASN A 178 -6.79 -12.31 -1.57
CA ASN A 178 -6.97 -12.32 -0.11
C ASN A 178 -5.67 -12.05 0.66
N LYS A 179 -5.80 -11.88 1.99
CA LYS A 179 -4.65 -11.62 2.88
C LYS A 179 -3.63 -12.76 2.90
N ASP A 180 -4.09 -14.02 2.83
CA ASP A 180 -3.19 -15.18 2.93
C ASP A 180 -2.25 -15.27 1.73
N ASN A 181 -2.73 -14.88 0.55
CA ASN A 181 -1.90 -14.80 -0.64
C ASN A 181 -0.85 -13.69 -0.53
N LYS A 182 -1.20 -12.55 0.07
CA LYS A 182 -0.24 -11.47 0.36
C LYS A 182 0.87 -11.96 1.29
N ILE A 183 0.52 -12.64 2.39
CA ILE A 183 1.49 -13.19 3.33
C ILE A 183 2.42 -14.20 2.65
N LYS A 184 1.85 -15.16 1.91
CA LYS A 184 2.64 -16.16 1.16
C LYS A 184 3.59 -15.51 0.16
N PHE A 185 3.15 -14.45 -0.52
CA PHE A 185 3.99 -13.72 -1.45
C PHE A 185 5.13 -13.01 -0.73
N PHE A 186 4.86 -12.28 0.35
CA PHE A 186 5.90 -11.63 1.14
C PHE A 186 6.89 -12.62 1.75
N GLN A 187 6.44 -13.79 2.23
CA GLN A 187 7.34 -14.86 2.66
C GLN A 187 8.21 -15.37 1.51
N GLN A 188 7.67 -15.49 0.31
CA GLN A 188 8.41 -15.97 -0.86
C GLN A 188 9.38 -14.92 -1.42
N MET A 189 9.06 -13.63 -1.28
CA MET A 189 9.95 -12.53 -1.59
C MET A 189 11.07 -12.32 -0.58
N GLY A 190 10.92 -12.79 0.66
CA GLY A 190 11.83 -12.49 1.76
C GLY A 190 11.52 -11.16 2.46
N GLU A 191 10.25 -10.76 2.49
CA GLU A 191 9.78 -9.49 3.09
C GLU A 191 8.82 -9.71 4.26
N TRP A 192 8.85 -10.90 4.88
CA TRP A 192 7.99 -11.23 6.02
C TRP A 192 8.80 -11.34 7.32
N TYR A 193 8.68 -10.32 8.17
CA TYR A 193 9.45 -10.19 9.42
C TYR A 193 8.63 -10.50 10.69
N LEU A 194 7.41 -11.01 10.55
CA LEU A 194 6.58 -11.34 11.70
C LEU A 194 6.88 -12.73 12.23
N ASN A 195 7.11 -12.84 13.55
CA ASN A 195 7.29 -14.11 14.22
C ASN A 195 5.97 -14.90 14.27
N ASP A 196 6.01 -16.19 13.91
CA ASP A 196 4.84 -17.09 13.92
C ASP A 196 4.16 -17.15 15.29
N LYS A 197 4.90 -16.95 16.39
CA LYS A 197 4.35 -16.89 17.76
C LYS A 197 3.38 -15.72 17.97
N CYS A 198 3.46 -14.69 17.15
CA CYS A 198 2.61 -13.49 17.22
C CYS A 198 1.42 -13.54 16.27
N ILE A 199 1.39 -14.49 15.35
CA ILE A 199 0.26 -14.72 14.46
C ILE A 199 -0.94 -15.16 15.33
N ASN A 200 -2.09 -14.52 15.13
CA ASN A 200 -3.33 -14.78 15.87
C ASN A 200 -3.31 -14.40 17.37
N LYS A 201 -2.32 -13.63 17.84
CA LYS A 201 -2.35 -13.08 19.20
C LYS A 201 -3.27 -11.86 19.28
N SER A 202 -3.87 -11.67 20.46
CA SER A 202 -4.73 -10.51 20.69
C SER A 202 -3.93 -9.19 20.56
N LYS A 203 -4.63 -8.10 20.15
CA LYS A 203 -4.06 -6.75 20.12
C LYS A 203 -3.39 -6.36 21.45
N LYS A 204 -4.00 -6.74 22.58
CA LYS A 204 -3.47 -6.51 23.94
C LYS A 204 -2.13 -7.22 24.17
N TYR A 205 -1.97 -8.47 23.66
CA TYR A 205 -0.72 -9.20 23.74
C TYR A 205 0.40 -8.51 22.95
N ILE A 206 0.09 -8.10 21.72
CA ILE A 206 1.05 -7.43 20.83
C ILE A 206 1.50 -6.11 21.46
N LEU A 207 0.56 -5.26 21.90
CA LEU A 207 0.88 -3.99 22.55
C LEU A 207 1.70 -4.15 23.82
N LYS A 208 1.35 -5.11 24.69
CA LYS A 208 2.09 -5.36 25.93
C LYS A 208 3.57 -5.78 25.69
N ASN A 209 3.86 -6.35 24.54
CA ASN A 209 5.21 -6.80 24.17
C ASN A 209 5.93 -5.83 23.22
N THR A 210 5.30 -4.68 22.89
CA THR A 210 5.90 -3.58 22.14
C THR A 210 6.38 -2.44 23.04
N ASP A 211 5.83 -2.33 24.25
CA ASP A 211 6.25 -1.33 25.25
C ASP A 211 7.55 -1.80 25.91
N GLY A 212 8.66 -1.65 25.20
CA GLY A 212 9.99 -1.74 25.78
C GLY A 212 10.33 -0.43 26.47
N ASP A 213 10.73 -0.50 27.72
CA ASP A 213 11.21 0.61 28.53
C ASP A 213 12.30 1.39 27.77
N ASP A 214 12.06 2.68 27.48
CA ASP A 214 12.85 3.57 26.61
C ASP A 214 14.21 3.99 27.22
N THR A 215 14.80 3.23 28.13
CA THR A 215 16.01 3.64 28.87
C THR A 215 17.33 3.13 28.30
N ASP A 216 17.36 2.38 27.18
CA ASP A 216 18.62 1.87 26.64
C ASP A 216 18.79 2.18 25.13
N SER A 217 19.73 3.07 24.84
CA SER A 217 20.07 3.61 23.53
C SER A 217 20.79 2.63 22.56
N SER A 218 20.88 1.37 22.91
CA SER A 218 21.32 0.31 21.99
C SER A 218 20.10 -0.31 21.34
N ALA A 219 19.79 0.14 20.13
CA ALA A 219 18.63 -0.25 19.32
C ALA A 219 18.57 -1.75 18.99
N SER A 220 18.39 -2.60 19.99
CA SER A 220 17.88 -3.94 19.77
C SER A 220 16.35 -3.82 19.74
N LEU A 221 15.74 -4.10 18.61
CA LEU A 221 14.31 -4.32 18.49
C LEU A 221 13.89 -5.40 19.50
N LYS A 222 13.58 -4.99 20.73
CA LYS A 222 13.15 -5.89 21.81
C LYS A 222 11.72 -6.42 21.60
N ASN A 223 11.13 -6.19 20.43
CA ASN A 223 9.80 -6.68 20.12
C ASN A 223 9.89 -8.17 19.72
N PRO A 224 9.40 -9.12 20.55
CA PRO A 224 9.43 -10.53 20.23
C PRO A 224 8.62 -10.92 19.00
N CYS A 225 7.81 -9.99 18.50
CA CYS A 225 7.00 -10.18 17.29
C CYS A 225 7.72 -9.79 16.02
N CYS A 226 8.75 -8.95 16.07
CA CYS A 226 9.57 -8.56 14.92
C CYS A 226 10.85 -9.39 14.87
N LEU A 227 11.13 -9.97 13.73
CA LEU A 227 12.37 -10.70 13.47
C LEU A 227 13.41 -9.77 12.83
N LYS A 228 14.69 -9.98 13.13
CA LYS A 228 15.80 -9.27 12.45
C LYS A 228 15.94 -9.74 11.00
N GLU A 229 15.76 -11.04 10.78
CA GLU A 229 15.82 -11.66 9.46
C GLU A 229 14.43 -12.09 9.01
N PRO A 230 14.10 -12.00 7.73
CA PRO A 230 12.79 -12.37 7.24
C PRO A 230 12.58 -13.90 7.30
N GLN A 231 11.34 -14.29 7.52
CA GLN A 231 10.92 -15.68 7.34
C GLN A 231 10.70 -15.95 5.85
N ILE A 232 11.63 -16.66 5.21
CA ILE A 232 11.55 -17.00 3.80
C ILE A 232 10.97 -18.40 3.65
N LYS A 233 9.82 -18.49 2.96
CA LYS A 233 9.16 -19.76 2.62
C LYS A 233 8.79 -19.76 1.14
N CYS A 234 9.16 -20.78 0.41
CA CYS A 234 8.61 -21.01 -0.91
C CYS A 234 7.25 -21.70 -0.80
N HIS A 235 6.23 -21.11 -1.37
CA HIS A 235 4.88 -21.66 -1.44
C HIS A 235 4.54 -22.22 -2.83
N TYR A 236 5.04 -21.57 -3.88
CA TYR A 236 4.68 -21.87 -5.25
C TYR A 236 5.92 -21.83 -6.17
N ARG A 237 6.28 -22.98 -6.76
CA ARG A 237 7.48 -23.12 -7.60
C ARG A 237 7.43 -22.34 -8.93
N ASP A 238 6.25 -21.99 -9.39
CA ASP A 238 6.03 -21.24 -10.64
C ASP A 238 6.03 -19.72 -10.45
N LYS A 239 6.29 -19.25 -9.22
CA LYS A 239 6.39 -17.83 -8.87
C LYS A 239 7.83 -17.46 -8.51
N PRO A 240 8.22 -16.18 -8.69
CA PRO A 240 9.51 -15.69 -8.20
C PRO A 240 9.67 -15.96 -6.71
N SER A 241 10.86 -16.37 -6.28
CA SER A 241 11.17 -16.70 -4.89
C SER A 241 12.60 -16.33 -4.55
N LYS A 242 12.83 -15.82 -3.35
CA LYS A 242 14.18 -15.49 -2.81
C LYS A 242 15.01 -16.77 -2.60
N ILE A 243 14.37 -17.93 -2.38
CA ILE A 243 15.03 -19.24 -2.22
C ILE A 243 14.57 -20.24 -3.28
N PRO A 244 15.36 -21.28 -3.58
CA PRO A 244 14.97 -22.34 -4.50
C PRO A 244 13.67 -23.05 -4.10
N CYS A 245 12.80 -23.28 -5.06
CA CYS A 245 11.41 -23.70 -4.84
C CYS A 245 11.09 -25.02 -5.55
N LYS A 246 11.92 -26.05 -5.34
CA LYS A 246 11.84 -27.31 -6.11
C LYS A 246 10.68 -28.24 -5.72
N LYS A 247 10.31 -28.24 -4.43
CA LYS A 247 9.34 -29.21 -3.87
C LYS A 247 7.94 -28.69 -3.71
N SER A 248 7.70 -27.39 -3.95
CA SER A 248 6.38 -26.77 -3.79
C SER A 248 5.51 -26.98 -5.01
N ASP A 249 4.21 -27.04 -4.80
CA ASP A 249 3.23 -27.12 -5.88
C ASP A 249 3.22 -25.84 -6.72
N PRO A 250 2.88 -25.89 -8.02
CA PRO A 250 2.59 -24.69 -8.78
C PRO A 250 1.21 -24.17 -8.38
N ILE A 251 1.05 -22.83 -8.40
CA ILE A 251 -0.25 -22.20 -8.20
C ILE A 251 -1.12 -22.25 -9.47
N ASP A 252 -0.45 -22.20 -10.62
CA ASP A 252 -1.10 -22.09 -11.93
C ASP A 252 -1.46 -23.48 -12.49
N LYS A 253 -2.19 -24.29 -11.76
CA LYS A 253 -2.70 -25.62 -12.21
C LYS A 253 -3.67 -25.50 -13.40
N GLY A 254 -3.29 -24.79 -14.47
CA GLY A 254 -4.16 -24.51 -15.63
C GLY A 254 -5.26 -23.49 -15.36
N ARG A 255 -5.21 -22.77 -14.24
CA ARG A 255 -6.14 -21.67 -13.91
C ARG A 255 -5.40 -20.32 -13.99
N PRO A 256 -6.12 -19.23 -14.30
CA PRO A 256 -5.54 -17.89 -14.18
C PRO A 256 -4.98 -17.69 -12.77
N SER A 257 -3.71 -17.32 -12.68
CA SER A 257 -3.07 -17.02 -11.42
C SER A 257 -3.77 -15.85 -10.73
N PHE A 258 -4.05 -15.96 -9.45
CA PHE A 258 -4.57 -14.88 -8.65
C PHE A 258 -3.45 -14.02 -8.02
N TRP A 259 -2.21 -14.34 -8.33
CA TRP A 259 -1.06 -13.51 -8.05
C TRP A 259 -1.09 -12.23 -8.86
#